data_820def6a67692cc569274d76c1428920
#
_entry.id   820def6a67692cc569274d76c1428920
#
_cell.length_a   1.000
_cell.length_b   1.000
_cell.length_c   1.000
_cell.angle_alpha   90.00
_cell.angle_beta   90.00
_cell.angle_gamma   90.00
#
_symmetry.space_group_name_H-M   'P 1'
#
loop_
_entity.id
_entity.type
_entity.pdbx_description
1 polymer ?
#
loop_
_entity_poly.entity_id
_entity_poly.type
_entity_poly.pdbx_seq_one_letter_code
_entity_poly.pdbx_strand_id
1 'polypeptide(L)'
;TYENITLDGEYKQGGFNGKVALDDDNGAIQMNGAINLASKTPTFNFSADINHFQPHNLHLTPKYKDTEISVKIKADFTGGSIDDMDGEINIDSLQFISPDQNYFMDNFRIAASQKDKHQKRLTITSNFLKGSIEGDYSYQTIPVSVLNIMRRYIPALIAPDKKPKETENNFQFDLHIYDTELL
;
A
#
# COMPACT_ATOMS: atom_id res chain seq x y z
N THR A 1 20.91 18.26 4.64
CA THR A 1 20.50 19.10 3.48
C THR A 1 20.10 18.14 2.40
N TYR A 2 18.93 18.30 1.79
CA TYR A 2 18.53 17.53 0.61
C TYR A 2 19.14 18.20 -0.61
N GLU A 3 19.52 17.39 -1.60
CA GLU A 3 20.09 17.88 -2.84
C GLU A 3 19.13 17.65 -4.00
N ASN A 4 19.20 18.55 -5.00
CA ASN A 4 18.51 18.39 -6.29
C ASN A 4 17.01 18.04 -6.22
N ILE A 5 16.24 18.81 -5.43
CA ILE A 5 14.78 18.68 -5.45
C ILE A 5 14.23 19.52 -6.59
N THR A 6 13.46 18.89 -7.46
CA THR A 6 12.76 19.55 -8.57
C THR A 6 11.26 19.32 -8.44
N LEU A 7 10.50 20.40 -8.58
CA LEU A 7 9.04 20.37 -8.65
C LEU A 7 8.62 21.15 -9.89
N ASP A 8 7.98 20.49 -10.83
CA ASP A 8 7.46 21.07 -12.08
C ASP A 8 6.02 20.64 -12.27
N GLY A 9 5.12 21.59 -12.37
CA GLY A 9 3.71 21.27 -12.52
C GLY A 9 2.77 22.46 -12.39
N GLU A 10 1.50 22.17 -12.54
CA GLU A 10 0.41 23.14 -12.42
C GLU A 10 -0.44 22.81 -11.18
N TYR A 11 -0.69 23.85 -10.38
CA TYR A 11 -1.67 23.77 -9.29
C TYR A 11 -2.89 24.61 -9.65
N LYS A 12 -4.06 23.95 -9.76
CA LYS A 12 -5.29 24.63 -10.13
C LYS A 12 -6.48 24.01 -9.37
N GLN A 13 -7.28 24.87 -8.77
CA GLN A 13 -8.54 24.48 -8.10
C GLN A 13 -8.37 23.31 -7.11
N GLY A 14 -7.28 23.30 -6.34
CA GLY A 14 -7.01 22.26 -5.36
C GLY A 14 -6.44 20.96 -5.93
N GLY A 15 -6.18 20.91 -7.23
CA GLY A 15 -5.50 19.83 -7.91
C GLY A 15 -4.08 20.22 -8.29
N PHE A 16 -3.17 19.26 -8.16
CA PHE A 16 -1.79 19.32 -8.65
C PHE A 16 -1.63 18.32 -9.78
N ASN A 17 -1.00 18.76 -10.86
CA ASN A 17 -0.58 17.88 -11.95
C ASN A 17 0.84 18.23 -12.34
N GLY A 18 1.76 17.29 -12.25
CA GLY A 18 3.16 17.58 -12.51
C GLY A 18 4.11 16.46 -12.17
N LYS A 19 5.36 16.84 -11.97
CA LYS A 19 6.49 15.97 -11.66
C LYS A 19 7.19 16.45 -10.40
N VAL A 20 7.60 15.50 -9.59
CA VAL A 20 8.47 15.71 -8.43
C VAL A 20 9.69 14.82 -8.61
N ALA A 21 10.86 15.37 -8.47
CA ALA A 21 12.09 14.59 -8.47
C ALA A 21 12.96 15.01 -7.28
N LEU A 22 13.58 14.01 -6.68
CA LEU A 22 14.67 14.12 -5.71
C LEU A 22 15.82 13.27 -6.25
N ASP A 23 17.01 13.83 -6.24
CA ASP A 23 18.24 13.11 -6.59
C ASP A 23 19.30 13.43 -5.52
N ASP A 24 19.38 12.57 -4.52
CA ASP A 24 20.24 12.69 -3.35
C ASP A 24 21.04 11.40 -3.17
N ASP A 25 22.23 11.48 -2.60
CA ASP A 25 23.09 10.32 -2.34
C ASP A 25 22.38 9.22 -1.50
N ASN A 26 21.36 9.60 -0.74
CA ASN A 26 20.58 8.71 0.11
C ASN A 26 19.24 8.30 -0.51
N GLY A 27 19.01 8.58 -1.78
CA GLY A 27 17.84 8.12 -2.49
C GLY A 27 17.38 9.01 -3.63
N ALA A 28 16.88 8.38 -4.66
CA ALA A 28 16.28 9.04 -5.79
C ALA A 28 14.78 8.78 -5.86
N ILE A 29 14.00 9.81 -6.13
CA ILE A 29 12.54 9.74 -6.32
C ILE A 29 12.20 10.42 -7.62
N GLN A 30 11.45 9.76 -8.46
CA GLN A 30 10.80 10.34 -9.62
C GLN A 30 9.31 10.03 -9.54
N MET A 31 8.49 11.04 -9.35
CA MET A 31 7.05 10.90 -9.31
C MET A 31 6.42 11.82 -10.36
N ASN A 32 5.44 11.31 -11.09
CA ASN A 32 4.65 12.08 -12.02
C ASN A 32 3.18 11.69 -11.93
N GLY A 33 2.29 12.65 -12.15
CA GLY A 33 0.86 12.39 -12.14
C GLY A 33 0.04 13.57 -11.63
N ALA A 34 -1.21 13.26 -11.32
CA ALA A 34 -2.20 14.23 -10.87
C ALA A 34 -2.83 13.80 -9.55
N ILE A 35 -3.00 14.75 -8.65
CA ILE A 35 -3.72 14.61 -7.39
C ILE A 35 -4.72 15.74 -7.29
N ASN A 36 -6.00 15.44 -7.07
CA ASN A 36 -7.03 16.44 -6.86
C ASN A 36 -7.73 16.18 -5.52
N LEU A 37 -7.50 17.07 -4.56
CA LEU A 37 -8.08 17.01 -3.22
C LEU A 37 -9.30 17.90 -3.03
N ALA A 38 -9.60 18.76 -3.98
CA ALA A 38 -10.72 19.71 -3.89
C ALA A 38 -12.04 19.16 -4.46
N SER A 39 -12.00 18.05 -5.18
CA SER A 39 -13.20 17.37 -5.64
C SER A 39 -13.95 16.74 -4.46
N LYS A 40 -15.26 16.56 -4.61
CA LYS A 40 -16.08 15.88 -3.59
C LYS A 40 -15.53 14.50 -3.24
N THR A 41 -14.95 13.82 -4.22
CA THR A 41 -14.19 12.58 -4.06
C THR A 41 -12.78 12.85 -4.57
N PRO A 42 -11.76 12.86 -3.71
CA PRO A 42 -10.37 13.01 -4.12
C PRO A 42 -9.96 11.99 -5.16
N THR A 43 -9.10 12.38 -6.08
CA THR A 43 -8.58 11.51 -7.14
C THR A 43 -7.07 11.50 -7.13
N PHE A 44 -6.49 10.33 -7.36
CA PHE A 44 -5.06 10.09 -7.34
C PHE A 44 -4.69 9.26 -8.58
N ASN A 45 -3.92 9.84 -9.46
CA ASN A 45 -3.38 9.17 -10.64
C ASN A 45 -1.91 9.52 -10.75
N PHE A 46 -1.05 8.64 -10.28
CA PHE A 46 0.39 8.90 -10.31
C PHE A 46 1.21 7.62 -10.50
N SER A 47 2.43 7.81 -10.98
CA SER A 47 3.47 6.81 -10.95
C SER A 47 4.68 7.34 -10.19
N ALA A 48 5.34 6.47 -9.43
CA ALA A 48 6.57 6.79 -8.73
C ALA A 48 7.61 5.68 -8.97
N ASP A 49 8.84 6.12 -9.22
CA ASP A 49 10.04 5.31 -9.25
C ASP A 49 10.96 5.80 -8.14
N ILE A 50 11.14 5.00 -7.12
CA ILE A 50 11.92 5.30 -5.94
C ILE A 50 13.07 4.30 -5.90
N ASN A 51 14.30 4.83 -5.85
CA ASN A 51 15.49 4.01 -5.89
C ASN A 51 16.42 4.34 -4.71
N HIS A 52 16.98 3.32 -4.09
CA HIS A 52 17.97 3.40 -3.02
C HIS A 52 17.56 4.34 -1.87
N PHE A 53 16.27 4.42 -1.60
CA PHE A 53 15.72 5.35 -0.62
C PHE A 53 16.05 4.91 0.80
N GLN A 54 16.82 5.74 1.51
CA GLN A 54 17.30 5.50 2.87
C GLN A 54 16.60 6.45 3.85
N PRO A 55 15.44 6.08 4.40
CA PRO A 55 14.60 7.01 5.18
C PRO A 55 15.27 7.53 6.44
N HIS A 56 16.18 6.78 7.04
CA HIS A 56 16.94 7.23 8.21
C HIS A 56 17.96 8.30 7.82
N ASN A 57 18.73 8.09 6.77
CA ASN A 57 19.76 9.02 6.31
C ASN A 57 19.14 10.31 5.76
N LEU A 58 17.95 10.23 5.20
CA LEU A 58 17.14 11.38 4.80
C LEU A 58 16.43 12.05 5.99
N HIS A 59 16.69 11.66 7.22
CA HIS A 59 16.12 12.23 8.45
C HIS A 59 14.59 12.24 8.51
N LEU A 60 13.94 11.32 7.78
CA LEU A 60 12.48 11.21 7.76
C LEU A 60 11.95 10.38 8.94
N THR A 61 12.78 9.49 9.48
CA THR A 61 12.43 8.64 10.62
C THR A 61 13.69 8.24 11.39
N PRO A 62 13.64 8.11 12.73
CA PRO A 62 14.72 7.52 13.50
C PRO A 62 14.82 6.00 13.37
N LYS A 63 13.80 5.37 12.81
CA LYS A 63 13.76 3.93 12.51
C LYS A 63 14.43 3.62 11.17
N TYR A 64 14.54 2.35 10.85
CA TYR A 64 15.05 1.85 9.58
C TYR A 64 16.48 2.32 9.26
N LYS A 65 17.34 2.27 10.30
CA LYS A 65 18.77 2.50 10.13
C LYS A 65 19.36 1.43 9.21
N ASP A 66 20.27 1.83 8.34
CA ASP A 66 20.92 0.95 7.37
C ASP A 66 19.91 0.16 6.50
N THR A 67 18.75 0.78 6.23
CA THR A 67 17.69 0.21 5.41
C THR A 67 17.55 0.99 4.12
N GLU A 68 17.42 0.25 3.03
CA GLU A 68 17.23 0.77 1.69
C GLU A 68 15.93 0.24 1.09
N ILE A 69 15.17 1.11 0.45
CA ILE A 69 13.89 0.79 -0.20
C ILE A 69 13.95 1.22 -1.65
N SER A 70 13.64 0.32 -2.55
CA SER A 70 13.40 0.66 -3.96
C SER A 70 12.02 0.15 -4.35
N VAL A 71 11.21 1.01 -4.97
CA VAL A 71 9.85 0.65 -5.38
C VAL A 71 9.41 1.36 -6.64
N LYS A 72 8.79 0.61 -7.55
CA LYS A 72 8.05 1.14 -8.70
C LYS A 72 6.57 0.93 -8.48
N ILE A 73 5.82 2.03 -8.44
CA ILE A 73 4.40 2.02 -8.14
C ILE A 73 3.62 2.85 -9.15
N LYS A 74 2.46 2.35 -9.53
CA LYS A 74 1.43 3.09 -10.27
C LYS A 74 0.14 3.02 -9.46
N ALA A 75 -0.51 4.15 -9.28
CA ALA A 75 -1.75 4.27 -8.54
C ALA A 75 -2.77 5.04 -9.37
N ASP A 76 -3.96 4.49 -9.47
CA ASP A 76 -5.11 5.12 -10.10
C ASP A 76 -6.35 4.80 -9.25
N PHE A 77 -6.69 5.71 -8.36
CA PHE A 77 -7.82 5.50 -7.45
C PHE A 77 -8.51 6.81 -7.07
N THR A 78 -9.73 6.66 -6.58
CA THR A 78 -10.53 7.72 -5.97
C THR A 78 -10.89 7.35 -4.55
N GLY A 79 -11.12 8.33 -3.69
CA GLY A 79 -11.56 8.11 -2.31
C GLY A 79 -11.11 9.21 -1.36
N GLY A 80 -11.93 9.55 -0.40
CA GLY A 80 -11.64 10.52 0.66
C GLY A 80 -11.00 9.89 1.89
N SER A 81 -11.08 8.57 2.00
CA SER A 81 -10.50 7.74 3.05
C SER A 81 -10.09 6.39 2.49
N ILE A 82 -9.32 5.63 3.26
CA ILE A 82 -8.96 4.26 2.88
C ILE A 82 -10.20 3.38 2.70
N ASP A 83 -11.26 3.63 3.46
CA ASP A 83 -12.50 2.85 3.41
C ASP A 83 -13.41 3.21 2.21
N ASP A 84 -13.13 4.33 1.54
CA ASP A 84 -13.86 4.78 0.36
C ASP A 84 -13.04 4.61 -0.94
N MET A 85 -11.91 3.91 -0.86
CA MET A 85 -11.02 3.73 -2.01
C MET A 85 -11.69 2.90 -3.10
N ASP A 86 -11.66 3.41 -4.32
CA ASP A 86 -12.11 2.73 -5.56
C ASP A 86 -11.05 2.95 -6.64
N GLY A 87 -10.51 1.87 -7.18
CA GLY A 87 -9.42 1.90 -8.16
C GLY A 87 -8.34 0.87 -7.88
N GLU A 88 -7.13 1.13 -8.34
CA GLU A 88 -6.03 0.17 -8.23
C GLU A 88 -4.67 0.79 -7.91
N ILE A 89 -3.85 -0.02 -7.27
CA ILE A 89 -2.43 0.24 -7.03
C ILE A 89 -1.65 -0.96 -7.55
N ASN A 90 -0.69 -0.68 -8.43
CA ASN A 90 0.22 -1.67 -8.99
C ASN A 90 1.63 -1.37 -8.49
N ILE A 91 2.26 -2.34 -7.88
CA ILE A 91 3.68 -2.32 -7.50
C ILE A 91 4.40 -3.24 -8.47
N ASP A 92 5.08 -2.66 -9.46
CA ASP A 92 5.79 -3.41 -10.49
C ASP A 92 7.01 -4.13 -9.86
N SER A 93 7.68 -3.49 -8.92
CA SER A 93 8.76 -4.07 -8.12
C SER A 93 8.88 -3.38 -6.76
N LEU A 94 9.20 -4.14 -5.73
CA LEU A 94 9.57 -3.66 -4.41
C LEU A 94 10.81 -4.43 -3.95
N GLN A 95 11.81 -3.69 -3.52
CA GLN A 95 12.99 -4.22 -2.86
C GLN A 95 13.16 -3.51 -1.52
N PHE A 96 13.32 -4.29 -0.47
CA PHE A 96 13.59 -3.81 0.87
C PHE A 96 14.83 -4.53 1.38
N ILE A 97 15.89 -3.79 1.62
CA ILE A 97 17.17 -4.31 2.11
C ILE A 97 17.42 -3.72 3.49
N SER A 98 17.68 -4.58 4.46
CA SER A 98 18.09 -4.21 5.80
C SER A 98 19.21 -5.14 6.28
N PRO A 99 19.92 -4.82 7.39
CA PRO A 99 20.99 -5.67 7.92
C PRO A 99 20.53 -7.10 8.22
N ASP A 100 19.28 -7.28 8.60
CA ASP A 100 18.76 -8.58 9.05
C ASP A 100 17.93 -9.30 7.98
N GLN A 101 17.38 -8.58 6.99
CA GLN A 101 16.35 -9.11 6.08
C GLN A 101 16.39 -8.42 4.72
N ASN A 102 16.22 -9.22 3.67
CA ASN A 102 16.05 -8.74 2.31
C ASN A 102 14.73 -9.29 1.77
N TYR A 103 13.84 -8.39 1.38
CA TYR A 103 12.58 -8.75 0.73
C TYR A 103 12.58 -8.25 -0.70
N PHE A 104 12.08 -9.09 -1.58
CA PHE A 104 11.86 -8.74 -2.96
C PHE A 104 10.46 -9.19 -3.38
N MET A 105 9.70 -8.31 -4.01
CA MET A 105 8.36 -8.59 -4.48
C MET A 105 8.13 -7.95 -5.85
N ASP A 106 7.60 -8.72 -6.77
CA ASP A 106 7.22 -8.28 -8.10
C ASP A 106 5.73 -8.44 -8.36
N ASN A 107 5.22 -7.59 -9.24
CA ASN A 107 3.87 -7.74 -9.79
C ASN A 107 2.77 -7.83 -8.72
N PHE A 108 2.85 -6.98 -7.71
CA PHE A 108 1.84 -6.91 -6.68
C PHE A 108 0.77 -5.88 -7.06
N ARG A 109 -0.46 -6.33 -7.16
CA ARG A 109 -1.61 -5.51 -7.50
C ARG A 109 -2.66 -5.58 -6.41
N ILE A 110 -3.14 -4.41 -6.00
CA ILE A 110 -4.31 -4.25 -5.15
C ILE A 110 -5.37 -3.51 -5.98
N ALA A 111 -6.55 -4.09 -6.10
CA ALA A 111 -7.70 -3.44 -6.71
C ALA A 111 -8.85 -3.41 -5.71
N ALA A 112 -9.39 -2.23 -5.48
CA ALA A 112 -10.54 -2.00 -4.63
C ALA A 112 -11.69 -1.48 -5.48
N SER A 113 -12.89 -1.99 -5.23
CA SER A 113 -14.10 -1.48 -5.85
C SER A 113 -15.24 -1.44 -4.84
N GLN A 114 -16.11 -0.46 -5.00
CA GLN A 114 -17.22 -0.25 -4.10
C GLN A 114 -18.50 -0.01 -4.91
N LYS A 115 -19.47 -0.91 -4.77
CA LYS A 115 -20.78 -0.75 -5.37
C LYS A 115 -21.66 0.16 -4.53
N ASP A 116 -21.58 -0.01 -3.21
CA ASP A 116 -22.21 0.83 -2.18
C ASP A 116 -21.43 0.68 -0.86
N LYS A 117 -21.87 1.35 0.22
CA LYS A 117 -21.18 1.32 1.53
C LYS A 117 -21.06 -0.06 2.14
N HIS A 118 -21.94 -1.00 1.75
CA HIS A 118 -22.02 -2.36 2.31
C HIS A 118 -21.56 -3.43 1.33
N GLN A 119 -21.18 -3.05 0.10
CA GLN A 119 -20.71 -3.99 -0.92
C GLN A 119 -19.39 -3.52 -1.50
N LYS A 120 -18.33 -3.89 -0.82
CA LYS A 120 -16.95 -3.63 -1.22
C LYS A 120 -16.30 -4.91 -1.71
N ARG A 121 -15.37 -4.74 -2.63
CA ARG A 121 -14.51 -5.83 -3.09
C ARG A 121 -13.08 -5.37 -3.10
N LEU A 122 -12.21 -6.14 -2.47
CA LEU A 122 -10.77 -6.00 -2.52
C LEU A 122 -10.19 -7.22 -3.21
N THR A 123 -9.31 -7.01 -4.16
CA THR A 123 -8.56 -8.09 -4.81
C THR A 123 -7.08 -7.83 -4.66
N ILE A 124 -6.32 -8.83 -4.26
CA ILE A 124 -4.87 -8.80 -4.20
C ILE A 124 -4.34 -9.86 -5.14
N THR A 125 -3.37 -9.51 -5.96
CA THR A 125 -2.74 -10.45 -6.89
C THR A 125 -1.24 -10.21 -6.91
N SER A 126 -0.47 -11.27 -6.81
CA SER A 126 0.98 -11.29 -6.97
C SER A 126 1.44 -12.61 -7.57
N ASN A 127 2.74 -12.79 -7.74
CA ASN A 127 3.33 -14.06 -8.18
C ASN A 127 3.18 -15.20 -7.16
N PHE A 128 3.05 -14.91 -5.88
CA PHE A 128 2.95 -15.92 -4.80
C PHE A 128 1.56 -16.00 -4.16
N LEU A 129 0.69 -15.00 -4.37
CA LEU A 129 -0.58 -14.87 -3.69
C LEU A 129 -1.66 -14.33 -4.63
N LYS A 130 -2.85 -14.91 -4.58
CA LYS A 130 -4.07 -14.33 -5.11
C LYS A 130 -5.15 -14.38 -4.05
N GLY A 131 -5.82 -13.25 -3.78
CA GLY A 131 -6.88 -13.19 -2.81
C GLY A 131 -7.98 -12.22 -3.19
N SER A 132 -9.17 -12.46 -2.67
CA SER A 132 -10.26 -11.50 -2.74
C SER A 132 -11.06 -11.50 -1.44
N ILE A 133 -11.58 -10.33 -1.10
CA ILE A 133 -12.49 -10.11 0.02
C ILE A 133 -13.68 -9.36 -0.53
N GLU A 134 -14.90 -9.82 -0.24
CA GLU A 134 -16.13 -9.20 -0.70
C GLU A 134 -17.15 -9.15 0.44
N GLY A 135 -17.79 -7.99 0.66
CA GLY A 135 -18.80 -7.80 1.70
C GLY A 135 -18.81 -6.42 2.32
N ASP A 136 -19.32 -6.35 3.54
CA ASP A 136 -19.39 -5.14 4.38
C ASP A 136 -18.24 -5.16 5.38
N TYR A 137 -17.25 -4.32 5.19
CA TYR A 137 -16.06 -4.27 6.03
C TYR A 137 -15.36 -2.91 5.97
N SER A 138 -14.53 -2.65 6.98
CA SER A 138 -13.57 -1.54 6.98
C SER A 138 -12.17 -2.09 6.73
N TYR A 139 -11.44 -1.47 5.80
CA TYR A 139 -10.04 -1.83 5.53
C TYR A 139 -9.15 -1.67 6.77
N GLN A 140 -9.49 -0.73 7.67
CA GLN A 140 -8.73 -0.50 8.90
C GLN A 140 -8.87 -1.66 9.88
N THR A 141 -9.98 -2.38 9.87
CA THR A 141 -10.29 -3.46 10.83
C THR A 141 -10.13 -4.86 10.25
N ILE A 142 -9.99 -5.00 8.91
CA ILE A 142 -9.75 -6.31 8.26
C ILE A 142 -8.56 -7.06 8.88
N PRO A 143 -7.38 -6.45 9.12
CA PRO A 143 -6.25 -7.19 9.69
C PRO A 143 -6.61 -7.84 11.04
N VAL A 144 -7.40 -7.14 11.86
CA VAL A 144 -7.87 -7.67 13.16
C VAL A 144 -8.84 -8.84 12.94
N SER A 145 -9.77 -8.73 11.98
CA SER A 145 -10.71 -9.80 11.65
C SER A 145 -9.99 -11.04 11.15
N VAL A 146 -9.02 -10.88 10.26
CA VAL A 146 -8.20 -11.99 9.73
C VAL A 146 -7.42 -12.66 10.86
N LEU A 147 -6.77 -11.89 11.74
CA LEU A 147 -6.08 -12.45 12.92
C LEU A 147 -7.03 -13.21 13.84
N ASN A 148 -8.25 -12.72 14.05
CA ASN A 148 -9.23 -13.42 14.88
C ASN A 148 -9.69 -14.75 14.22
N ILE A 149 -9.87 -14.77 12.90
CA ILE A 149 -10.15 -15.98 12.14
C ILE A 149 -8.98 -16.97 12.28
N MET A 150 -7.75 -16.52 12.03
CA MET A 150 -6.57 -17.38 12.12
C MET A 150 -6.39 -17.97 13.53
N ARG A 151 -6.56 -17.16 14.57
CA ARG A 151 -6.53 -17.65 15.98
C ARG A 151 -7.55 -18.74 16.25
N ARG A 152 -8.72 -18.62 15.65
CA ARG A 152 -9.79 -19.59 15.84
C ARG A 152 -9.55 -20.91 15.09
N TYR A 153 -9.03 -20.83 13.87
CA TYR A 153 -8.92 -21.99 12.99
C TYR A 153 -7.50 -22.58 12.92
N ILE A 154 -6.48 -21.76 13.19
CA ILE A 154 -5.08 -22.21 13.17
C ILE A 154 -4.34 -21.71 14.43
N PRO A 155 -4.78 -22.10 15.62
CA PRO A 155 -4.20 -21.62 16.88
C PRO A 155 -2.73 -22.03 17.08
N ALA A 156 -2.25 -23.02 16.33
CA ALA A 156 -0.85 -23.44 16.36
C ALA A 156 0.11 -22.40 15.75
N LEU A 157 -0.37 -21.57 14.84
CA LEU A 157 0.43 -20.52 14.21
C LEU A 157 0.31 -19.17 14.94
N ILE A 158 -0.85 -18.89 15.52
CA ILE A 158 -1.12 -17.59 16.15
C ILE A 158 -1.71 -17.83 17.52
N ALA A 159 -0.97 -17.39 18.54
CA ALA A 159 -1.39 -17.55 19.93
C ALA A 159 -2.76 -16.90 20.20
N PRO A 160 -3.62 -17.55 21.02
CA PRO A 160 -4.90 -16.99 21.41
C PRO A 160 -4.72 -15.63 22.12
N ASP A 161 -5.58 -14.69 21.79
CA ASP A 161 -5.65 -13.42 22.51
C ASP A 161 -6.64 -13.54 23.66
N LYS A 162 -6.26 -13.06 24.84
CA LYS A 162 -7.13 -13.06 26.04
C LYS A 162 -8.29 -12.08 25.91
N LYS A 163 -8.14 -11.06 25.08
CA LYS A 163 -9.15 -10.01 24.82
C LYS A 163 -9.13 -9.65 23.31
N PRO A 164 -9.67 -10.52 22.43
CA PRO A 164 -9.71 -10.21 21.02
C PRO A 164 -10.56 -8.94 20.80
N LYS A 165 -10.07 -8.03 19.96
CA LYS A 165 -10.90 -6.91 19.51
C LYS A 165 -12.01 -7.43 18.62
N GLU A 166 -13.23 -7.10 18.94
CA GLU A 166 -14.38 -7.37 18.08
C GLU A 166 -14.39 -6.40 16.91
N THR A 167 -14.86 -6.88 15.77
CA THR A 167 -15.01 -6.10 14.54
C THR A 167 -16.38 -6.41 13.95
N GLU A 168 -17.05 -5.40 13.40
CA GLU A 168 -18.37 -5.55 12.76
C GLU A 168 -18.24 -5.93 11.27
N ASN A 169 -17.13 -6.55 10.88
CA ASN A 169 -16.91 -6.94 9.50
C ASN A 169 -17.70 -8.21 9.15
N ASN A 170 -18.40 -8.17 8.02
CA ASN A 170 -19.12 -9.30 7.44
C ASN A 170 -18.69 -9.47 5.98
N PHE A 171 -17.81 -10.44 5.72
CA PHE A 171 -17.23 -10.62 4.39
C PHE A 171 -17.00 -12.10 4.08
N GLN A 172 -16.95 -12.38 2.79
CA GLN A 172 -16.42 -13.62 2.24
C GLN A 172 -15.01 -13.36 1.72
N PHE A 173 -14.17 -14.37 1.79
CA PHE A 173 -12.82 -14.27 1.24
C PHE A 173 -12.44 -15.57 0.52
N ASP A 174 -11.61 -15.40 -0.48
CA ASP A 174 -10.94 -16.47 -1.20
C ASP A 174 -9.45 -16.17 -1.19
N LEU A 175 -8.61 -17.16 -0.91
CA LEU A 175 -7.17 -17.00 -0.80
C LEU A 175 -6.47 -18.20 -1.39
N HIS A 176 -5.66 -17.97 -2.41
CA HIS A 176 -4.74 -18.93 -3.01
C HIS A 176 -3.30 -18.50 -2.79
N ILE A 177 -2.51 -19.35 -2.17
CA ILE A 177 -1.07 -19.17 -1.99
C ILE A 177 -0.38 -20.17 -2.92
N TYR A 178 0.42 -19.65 -3.86
CA TYR A 178 1.09 -20.46 -4.87
C TYR A 178 2.48 -20.88 -4.44
N ASP A 179 3.16 -20.03 -3.68
CA ASP A 179 4.52 -20.26 -3.20
C ASP A 179 4.63 -19.78 -1.75
N THR A 180 5.12 -20.65 -0.89
CA THR A 180 5.32 -20.37 0.55
C THR A 180 6.78 -20.07 0.91
N GLU A 181 7.72 -20.21 -0.02
CA GLU A 181 9.12 -19.88 0.24
C GLU A 181 9.37 -18.39 0.44
N LEU A 182 8.39 -17.56 0.04
CA LEU A 182 8.42 -16.09 0.18
C LEU A 182 7.67 -15.57 1.42
N LEU A 183 7.08 -16.45 2.22
CA LEU A 183 6.36 -16.13 3.46
C LEU A 183 7.19 -16.47 4.70
#